data_1583870c69c3ce80fb9334a621515a00
#
_entry.id   1583870c69c3ce80fb9334a621515a00
#
_cell.length_a   1.000
_cell.length_b   1.000
_cell.length_c   1.000
_cell.angle_alpha   90.00
_cell.angle_beta   90.00
_cell.angle_gamma   90.00
#
_symmetry.space_group_name_H-M   'P 1'
#
loop_
_entity.id
_entity.type
_entity.pdbx_description
1 polymer ?
#
loop_
_entity_poly.entity_id
_entity_poly.type
_entity_poly.pdbx_seq_one_letter_code
_entity_poly.pdbx_strand_id
1 'polypeptide(L)'
;MCSSDLKATALGMARAGYRPPPPRRIRVIGEGGQATLRQALINLLGAHQITAHDAVVSGHLARALSGGAVPAGASVSEQHILDLEREGFLSLCGEPKTRDRIQHMLQKSKPLRN
;
A
#
# COMPACT_ATOMS: atom_id res chain seq x y z
N MET A 1 7.02 -10.66 -22.83
CA MET A 1 5.81 -10.29 -23.58
C MET A 1 6.04 -8.94 -24.26
N CYS A 2 5.85 -8.86 -25.56
CA CYS A 2 6.07 -7.64 -26.32
C CYS A 2 4.89 -6.65 -26.13
N SER A 3 5.16 -5.35 -26.17
CA SER A 3 4.11 -4.30 -26.06
C SER A 3 3.00 -4.45 -27.12
N SER A 4 3.34 -4.95 -28.31
CA SER A 4 2.37 -5.25 -29.38
C SER A 4 1.38 -6.36 -29.01
N ASP A 5 1.83 -7.36 -28.24
CA ASP A 5 0.99 -8.49 -27.82
C ASP A 5 -0.04 -8.06 -26.78
N LEU A 6 0.35 -7.18 -25.85
CA LEU A 6 -0.56 -6.61 -24.86
C LEU A 6 -1.64 -5.77 -25.53
N LYS A 7 -1.26 -4.95 -26.51
CA LYS A 7 -2.22 -4.15 -27.27
C LYS A 7 -3.20 -5.02 -28.05
N ALA A 8 -2.70 -6.05 -28.74
CA ALA A 8 -3.54 -6.98 -29.48
C ALA A 8 -4.52 -7.71 -28.55
N THR A 9 -4.05 -8.18 -27.39
CA THR A 9 -4.87 -8.84 -26.39
C THR A 9 -5.97 -7.90 -25.88
N ALA A 10 -5.62 -6.67 -25.50
CA ALA A 10 -6.59 -5.68 -25.02
C ALA A 10 -7.67 -5.36 -26.07
N LEU A 11 -7.27 -5.18 -27.32
CA LEU A 11 -8.20 -4.94 -28.44
C LEU A 11 -9.09 -6.17 -28.68
N GLY A 12 -8.55 -7.37 -28.60
CA GLY A 12 -9.30 -8.62 -28.70
C GLY A 12 -10.38 -8.73 -27.62
N MET A 13 -10.02 -8.45 -26.37
CA MET A 13 -10.97 -8.43 -25.24
C MET A 13 -12.07 -7.37 -25.44
N ALA A 14 -11.70 -6.16 -25.86
CA ALA A 14 -12.65 -5.10 -26.13
C ALA A 14 -13.65 -5.48 -27.22
N ARG A 15 -13.18 -6.08 -28.34
CA ARG A 15 -14.02 -6.57 -29.44
C ARG A 15 -14.92 -7.72 -29.03
N ALA A 16 -14.47 -8.55 -28.09
CA ALA A 16 -15.26 -9.65 -27.53
C ALA A 16 -16.33 -9.19 -26.51
N GLY A 17 -16.45 -7.87 -26.27
CA GLY A 17 -17.43 -7.31 -25.35
C GLY A 17 -17.04 -7.40 -23.88
N TYR A 18 -15.72 -7.42 -23.59
CA TYR A 18 -15.26 -7.41 -22.19
C TYR A 18 -15.88 -6.26 -21.40
N ARG A 19 -16.35 -6.60 -20.21
CA ARG A 19 -16.79 -5.63 -19.22
C ARG A 19 -16.01 -5.85 -17.94
N PRO A 20 -15.47 -4.77 -17.32
CA PRO A 20 -14.81 -4.90 -16.03
C PRO A 20 -15.79 -5.41 -14.97
N PRO A 21 -15.32 -6.18 -13.97
CA PRO A 21 -16.18 -6.56 -12.85
C PRO A 21 -16.69 -5.32 -12.12
N PRO A 22 -17.89 -5.39 -11.50
CA PRO A 22 -18.44 -4.27 -10.75
C PRO A 22 -17.51 -3.90 -9.59
N PRO A 23 -17.40 -2.59 -9.24
CA PRO A 23 -16.61 -2.15 -8.10
C PRO A 23 -17.05 -2.84 -6.81
N ARG A 24 -16.08 -3.31 -6.02
CA ARG A 24 -16.35 -3.95 -4.72
C ARG A 24 -16.35 -2.91 -3.61
N ARG A 25 -17.18 -3.18 -2.59
CA ARG A 25 -17.10 -2.49 -1.31
C ARG A 25 -16.26 -3.35 -0.37
N ILE A 26 -15.36 -2.71 0.39
CA ILE A 26 -14.43 -3.39 1.30
C ILE A 26 -14.78 -2.99 2.72
N ARG A 27 -15.01 -3.98 3.58
CA ARG A 27 -15.16 -3.74 5.02
C ARG A 27 -13.78 -3.64 5.64
N VAL A 28 -13.58 -2.59 6.44
CA VAL A 28 -12.29 -2.26 7.04
C VAL A 28 -12.38 -2.27 8.56
N ILE A 29 -11.22 -2.45 9.20
CA ILE A 29 -11.11 -2.50 10.66
C ILE A 29 -11.17 -1.10 11.30
N GLY A 30 -11.00 -0.04 10.52
CA GLY A 30 -11.14 1.34 10.94
C GLY A 30 -10.08 1.82 11.94
N GLU A 31 -10.38 2.93 12.63
CA GLU A 31 -9.46 3.58 13.58
C GLU A 31 -9.02 2.67 14.71
N GLY A 32 -9.94 1.86 15.26
CA GLY A 32 -9.61 0.91 16.34
C GLY A 32 -8.61 -0.14 15.89
N GLY A 33 -8.80 -0.72 14.70
CA GLY A 33 -7.87 -1.68 14.11
C GLY A 33 -6.52 -1.02 13.78
N GLN A 34 -6.54 0.21 13.28
CA GLN A 34 -5.31 0.97 13.03
C GLN A 34 -4.51 1.19 14.33
N ALA A 35 -5.18 1.54 15.42
CA ALA A 35 -4.54 1.71 16.71
C ALA A 35 -3.89 0.42 17.21
N THR A 36 -4.54 -0.72 17.03
CA THR A 36 -3.99 -2.04 17.37
C THR A 36 -2.73 -2.35 16.55
N LEU A 37 -2.76 -2.09 15.25
CA LEU A 37 -1.58 -2.27 14.38
C LEU A 37 -0.43 -1.35 14.79
N ARG A 38 -0.71 -0.09 15.11
CA ARG A 38 0.31 0.85 15.61
C ARG A 38 0.93 0.40 16.93
N GLN A 39 0.12 -0.14 17.85
CA GLN A 39 0.64 -0.67 19.11
C GLN A 39 1.59 -1.85 18.86
N ALA A 40 1.26 -2.73 17.93
CA ALA A 40 2.14 -3.82 17.53
C ALA A 40 3.49 -3.31 16.98
N LEU A 41 3.47 -2.25 16.16
CA LEU A 41 4.68 -1.62 15.63
C LEU A 41 5.54 -1.00 16.74
N ILE A 42 4.92 -0.36 17.72
CA ILE A 42 5.62 0.19 18.91
C ILE A 42 6.33 -0.93 19.67
N ASN A 43 5.66 -2.05 19.87
CA ASN A 43 6.24 -3.21 20.55
C ASN A 43 7.43 -3.80 19.77
N LEU A 44 7.30 -3.96 18.45
CA LEU A 44 8.38 -4.44 17.58
C LEU A 44 9.59 -3.49 17.58
N LEU A 45 9.34 -2.19 17.55
CA LEU A 45 10.38 -1.18 17.62
C LEU A 45 11.10 -1.20 18.99
N GLY A 46 10.34 -1.27 20.08
CA GLY A 46 10.89 -1.40 21.44
C GLY A 46 11.71 -2.68 21.64
N ALA A 47 11.34 -3.75 20.96
CA ALA A 47 12.08 -5.02 20.99
C ALA A 47 13.26 -5.06 19.98
N HIS A 48 13.55 -3.95 19.32
CA HIS A 48 14.62 -3.84 18.30
C HIS A 48 14.48 -4.83 17.13
N GLN A 49 13.27 -5.27 16.82
CA GLN A 49 13.00 -6.20 15.71
C GLN A 49 12.81 -5.47 14.38
N ILE A 50 12.48 -4.20 14.44
CA ILE A 50 12.36 -3.31 13.26
C ILE A 50 13.12 -2.01 13.49
N THR A 51 13.48 -1.33 12.38
CA THR A 51 14.10 -0.01 12.44
C THR A 51 13.03 1.08 12.65
N ALA A 52 13.45 2.27 13.06
CA ALA A 52 12.56 3.41 13.18
C ALA A 52 11.87 3.73 11.83
N HIS A 53 12.59 3.59 10.71
CA HIS A 53 12.01 3.82 9.40
C HIS A 53 11.06 2.70 8.96
N ASP A 54 11.31 1.45 9.35
CA ASP A 54 10.33 0.36 9.17
C ASP A 54 9.00 0.70 9.85
N ALA A 55 9.05 1.29 11.05
CA ALA A 55 7.85 1.71 11.77
C ALA A 55 7.10 2.83 11.03
N VAL A 56 7.81 3.78 10.41
CA VAL A 56 7.20 4.84 9.59
C VAL A 56 6.49 4.25 8.37
N VAL A 57 7.18 3.39 7.61
CA VAL A 57 6.60 2.71 6.42
C VAL A 57 5.38 1.88 6.81
N SER A 58 5.52 1.07 7.85
CA SER A 58 4.43 0.20 8.31
C SER A 58 3.26 0.99 8.90
N GLY A 59 3.49 2.18 9.44
CA GLY A 59 2.44 3.09 9.89
C GLY A 59 1.56 3.57 8.74
N HIS A 60 2.13 3.92 7.60
CA HIS A 60 1.38 4.25 6.39
C HIS A 60 0.61 3.05 5.86
N LEU A 61 1.23 1.87 5.86
CA LEU A 61 0.58 0.63 5.45
C LEU A 61 -0.61 0.30 6.37
N ALA A 62 -0.45 0.42 7.68
CA ALA A 62 -1.51 0.21 8.65
C ALA A 62 -2.70 1.15 8.41
N ARG A 63 -2.43 2.43 8.08
CA ARG A 63 -3.48 3.40 7.75
C ARG A 63 -4.25 2.97 6.48
N ALA A 64 -3.56 2.60 5.43
CA ALA A 64 -4.20 2.18 4.17
C ALA A 64 -5.04 0.90 4.37
N LEU A 65 -4.48 -0.13 5.02
CA LEU A 65 -5.17 -1.40 5.24
C LEU A 65 -6.37 -1.30 6.19
N SER A 66 -6.32 -0.38 7.15
CA SER A 66 -7.44 -0.15 8.09
C SER A 66 -8.56 0.70 7.51
N GLY A 67 -8.37 1.32 6.34
CA GLY A 67 -9.34 2.21 5.71
C GLY A 67 -9.26 3.67 6.15
N GLY A 68 -8.23 4.05 6.91
CA GLY A 68 -8.03 5.42 7.41
C GLY A 68 -8.91 5.77 8.61
N ALA A 69 -9.28 7.04 8.70
CA ALA A 69 -10.07 7.59 9.81
C ALA A 69 -11.57 7.28 9.64
N VAL A 70 -11.92 6.01 9.72
CA VAL A 70 -13.30 5.52 9.63
C VAL A 70 -13.62 4.57 10.79
N PRO A 71 -14.90 4.40 11.17
CA PRO A 71 -15.28 3.44 12.21
C PRO A 71 -14.96 2.00 11.83
N ALA A 72 -14.73 1.15 12.84
CA ALA A 72 -14.57 -0.29 12.64
C ALA A 72 -15.81 -0.87 11.94
N GLY A 73 -15.58 -1.70 10.93
CA GLY A 73 -16.64 -2.32 10.14
C GLY A 73 -17.23 -1.43 9.05
N ALA A 74 -16.75 -0.18 8.89
CA ALA A 74 -17.16 0.68 7.79
C ALA A 74 -16.87 0.04 6.45
N SER A 75 -17.72 0.32 5.46
CA SER A 75 -17.57 -0.13 4.08
C SER A 75 -17.02 1.02 3.24
N VAL A 76 -15.88 0.78 2.60
CA VAL A 76 -15.22 1.76 1.73
C VAL A 76 -15.05 1.21 0.32
N SER A 77 -14.82 2.09 -0.67
CA SER A 77 -14.51 1.69 -2.03
C SER A 77 -13.06 1.24 -2.16
N GLU A 78 -12.76 0.44 -3.19
CA GLU A 78 -11.36 0.13 -3.56
C GLU A 78 -10.57 1.42 -3.84
N GLN A 79 -11.20 2.39 -4.50
CA GLN A 79 -10.55 3.67 -4.80
C GLN A 79 -10.14 4.41 -3.54
N HIS A 80 -10.94 4.36 -2.48
CA HIS A 80 -10.57 4.95 -1.19
C HIS A 80 -9.29 4.35 -0.63
N ILE A 81 -9.14 3.01 -0.67
CA ILE A 81 -7.91 2.33 -0.25
C ILE A 81 -6.72 2.74 -1.11
N LEU A 82 -6.90 2.77 -2.44
CA LEU A 82 -5.85 3.21 -3.37
C LEU A 82 -5.43 4.66 -3.14
N ASP A 83 -6.35 5.54 -2.81
CA ASP A 83 -6.06 6.94 -2.49
C ASP A 83 -5.22 7.05 -1.21
N LEU A 84 -5.55 6.27 -0.16
CA LEU A 84 -4.77 6.20 1.07
C LEU A 84 -3.35 5.64 0.83
N GLU A 85 -3.24 4.62 -0.01
CA GLU A 85 -1.95 4.05 -0.43
C GLU A 85 -1.10 5.10 -1.15
N ARG A 86 -1.69 5.82 -2.10
CA ARG A 86 -1.02 6.91 -2.83
C ARG A 86 -0.54 8.02 -1.89
N GLU A 87 -1.39 8.48 -0.98
CA GLU A 87 -1.01 9.50 0.02
C GLU A 87 0.18 9.03 0.85
N GLY A 88 0.15 7.78 1.35
CA GLY A 88 1.23 7.19 2.10
C GLY A 88 2.52 7.09 1.29
N PHE A 89 2.45 6.65 0.05
CA PHE A 89 3.60 6.56 -0.84
C PHE A 89 4.21 7.93 -1.15
N LEU A 90 3.40 8.93 -1.46
CA LEU A 90 3.87 10.29 -1.72
C LEU A 90 4.54 10.90 -0.49
N SER A 91 3.99 10.66 0.69
CA SER A 91 4.60 11.08 1.95
C SER A 91 5.98 10.42 2.16
N LEU A 92 6.08 9.12 1.92
CA LEU A 92 7.32 8.36 2.03
C LEU A 92 8.37 8.80 1.02
N CYS A 93 7.98 9.14 -0.22
CA CYS A 93 8.90 9.67 -1.23
C CYS A 93 9.57 10.99 -0.82
N GLY A 94 8.97 11.74 0.09
CA GLY A 94 9.56 12.93 0.71
C GLY A 94 10.65 12.62 1.73
N GLU A 95 10.77 11.36 2.18
CA GLU A 95 11.73 10.96 3.20
C GLU A 95 13.04 10.43 2.61
N PRO A 96 14.22 10.95 3.04
CA PRO A 96 15.52 10.52 2.52
C PRO A 96 15.74 9.00 2.63
N LYS A 97 15.39 8.39 3.76
CA LYS A 97 15.56 6.96 4.00
C LYS A 97 14.75 6.10 3.04
N THR A 98 13.55 6.52 2.65
CA THR A 98 12.74 5.84 1.64
C THR A 98 13.41 5.91 0.27
N ARG A 99 13.90 7.08 -0.11
CA ARG A 99 14.62 7.26 -1.39
C ARG A 99 15.90 6.40 -1.44
N ASP A 100 16.62 6.31 -0.33
CA ASP A 100 17.79 5.44 -0.21
C ASP A 100 17.42 3.97 -0.42
N ARG A 101 16.29 3.52 0.15
CA ARG A 101 15.78 2.15 -0.05
C ARG A 101 15.43 1.86 -1.50
N ILE A 102 14.74 2.80 -2.16
CA ILE A 102 14.37 2.67 -3.58
C ILE A 102 15.65 2.60 -4.44
N GLN A 103 16.57 3.51 -4.24
CA GLN A 103 17.83 3.54 -4.98
C GLN A 103 18.65 2.26 -4.77
N HIS A 104 18.76 1.80 -3.53
CA HIS A 104 19.46 0.56 -3.20
C HIS A 104 18.84 -0.65 -3.89
N MET A 105 17.51 -0.75 -3.89
CA MET A 105 16.80 -1.83 -4.58
C MET A 105 17.07 -1.81 -6.09
N LEU A 106 17.03 -0.63 -6.71
CA LEU A 106 17.30 -0.48 -8.14
C LEU A 106 18.73 -0.84 -8.53
N GLN A 107 19.70 -0.51 -7.67
CA GLN A 107 21.13 -0.73 -7.95
C GLN A 107 21.62 -2.13 -7.55
N LYS A 108 21.11 -2.68 -6.46
CA LYS A 108 21.63 -3.90 -5.84
C LYS A 108 20.65 -5.07 -5.90
N SER A 109 19.39 -4.83 -6.30
CA SER A 109 18.30 -5.84 -6.28
C SER A 109 18.11 -6.50 -4.90
N LYS A 110 18.44 -5.76 -3.84
CA LYS A 110 18.32 -6.21 -2.44
C LYS A 110 17.70 -5.12 -1.59
N PRO A 111 16.90 -5.48 -0.58
CA PRO A 111 16.36 -4.50 0.36
C PRO A 111 17.46 -3.87 1.22
N LEU A 112 17.30 -2.58 1.52
CA LEU A 112 18.11 -1.85 2.48
C LEU A 112 17.35 -1.73 3.80
N ARG A 113 18.01 -2.06 4.90
CA ARG A 113 17.47 -1.83 6.26
C ARG A 113 18.22 -0.66 6.88
N ASN A 114 17.57 0.49 6.88
CA ASN A 114 18.12 1.73 7.43
C ASN A 114 17.20 2.36 8.48
#